data_51296d9f2ccfff338f228092d70c8d56
#
_entry.id   51296d9f2ccfff338f228092d70c8d56
#
_cell.length_a   1.000
_cell.length_b   1.000
_cell.length_c   1.000
_cell.angle_alpha   90.00
_cell.angle_beta   90.00
_cell.angle_gamma   90.00
#
_symmetry.space_group_name_H-M   'P 1'
#
loop_
_entity.id
_entity.type
_entity.pdbx_description
1 polymer ?
#
loop_
_entity_poly.entity_id
_entity_poly.type
_entity_poly.pdbx_seq_one_letter_code
_entity_poly.pdbx_strand_id
1 'polypeptide(L)'
;VSRGANVREDEHVTSQHRVLVTAFATVPGTSPHGAALMDMAAAVPAEIDFITVKTEALSHVERMATGRMFRVPVGDGDQQEQREAYDRAVARQLDADRYDIVHVRGPFEGALAAERKLELGYQLVYELATFPDEALGVEVEKMWGRLHERTLEAADLIIVPTEAAQRGLSETFPKARVEVLAPGVDVGDLDWSAQPANLVPRLLYLGHFTADRDLPTVLAAVRRVRERYPVEVLLAGETDVSRRDRVRHLVRAFGLEECVQVRGEPQPGLVPGIIARADICLAPAAAVPRFQSLGDLPQPLLEYLACRRPVVAAAVPGAAEVMRDELEGLVYPPGDDEALAGALLQLLGSPTTSAKLADAGYRRVRDSFSNGARRRRISSIYADLLPSLYADPWRAEFPSDDGDIGPTESEIEAAEAALLSDPDEPRVRSELNELAEEPTTISFDPPSQRPSSRPIPPPPPRATTRRSTTTDTDPGIIEGSTTDAGLVDETTNPR
;
A
#
# COMPACT_ATOMS: atom_id res chain seq x y z
N VAL A 1 -20.22 37.93 52.46
CA VAL A 1 -18.94 37.21 52.46
C VAL A 1 -19.03 36.10 51.43
N SER A 2 -18.65 36.46 50.20
CA SER A 2 -18.64 35.57 49.05
C SER A 2 -17.21 35.01 48.93
N ARG A 3 -17.06 33.71 49.10
CA ARG A 3 -15.79 33.03 48.76
C ARG A 3 -15.74 32.77 47.29
N GLY A 4 -14.84 33.49 46.60
CA GLY A 4 -14.49 33.19 45.22
C GLY A 4 -13.84 31.79 45.13
N ALA A 5 -14.38 30.96 44.25
CA ALA A 5 -13.75 29.74 43.83
C ALA A 5 -12.60 30.12 42.90
N ASN A 6 -11.37 29.88 43.33
CA ASN A 6 -10.20 29.87 42.47
C ASN A 6 -10.38 28.73 41.45
N VAL A 7 -10.65 29.09 40.22
CA VAL A 7 -10.43 28.22 39.08
C VAL A 7 -8.91 28.05 39.03
N ARG A 8 -8.43 26.86 39.35
CA ARG A 8 -7.05 26.45 39.06
C ARG A 8 -6.90 26.51 37.53
N GLU A 9 -6.12 27.46 37.10
CA GLU A 9 -5.54 27.40 35.74
C GLU A 9 -4.85 26.03 35.67
N ASP A 10 -5.24 25.21 34.67
CA ASP A 10 -4.59 23.95 34.34
C ASP A 10 -3.12 24.29 34.04
N GLU A 11 -2.24 23.97 34.99
CA GLU A 11 -0.80 23.94 34.73
C GLU A 11 -0.59 22.91 33.64
N HIS A 12 -0.44 23.36 32.38
CA HIS A 12 0.12 22.57 31.31
C HIS A 12 1.52 22.12 31.76
N VAL A 13 1.60 20.87 32.19
CA VAL A 13 2.89 20.22 32.45
C VAL A 13 3.64 20.20 31.13
N THR A 14 4.53 21.16 30.95
CA THR A 14 5.40 21.22 29.79
C THR A 14 6.27 19.96 29.77
N SER A 15 6.15 19.18 28.71
CA SER A 15 7.05 18.06 28.45
C SER A 15 8.48 18.57 28.45
N GLN A 16 9.39 17.88 29.14
CA GLN A 16 10.82 18.21 29.11
C GLN A 16 11.45 17.94 27.74
N HIS A 17 10.80 17.15 26.89
CA HIS A 17 11.33 16.68 25.61
C HIS A 17 10.52 17.18 24.44
N ARG A 18 11.25 17.53 23.36
CA ARG A 18 10.65 18.02 22.12
C ARG A 18 11.06 17.16 20.92
N VAL A 19 10.07 16.84 20.11
CA VAL A 19 10.25 16.04 18.89
C VAL A 19 9.80 16.85 17.68
N LEU A 20 10.61 16.91 16.64
CA LEU A 20 10.19 17.41 15.33
C LEU A 20 9.88 16.22 14.42
N VAL A 21 8.72 16.23 13.80
CA VAL A 21 8.32 15.21 12.81
C VAL A 21 8.06 15.88 11.47
N THR A 22 8.71 15.41 10.41
CA THR A 22 8.56 15.96 9.07
C THR A 22 7.92 14.97 8.12
N ALA A 23 6.96 15.42 7.32
CA ALA A 23 6.37 14.63 6.25
C ALA A 23 5.94 15.53 5.08
N PHE A 24 6.45 15.26 3.89
CA PHE A 24 6.03 15.95 2.67
C PHE A 24 4.65 15.42 2.24
N ALA A 25 3.64 15.71 3.04
CA ALA A 25 2.26 15.29 2.84
C ALA A 25 1.31 16.33 3.42
N THR A 26 0.11 16.40 2.89
CA THR A 26 -1.00 17.20 3.45
C THR A 26 -1.64 16.46 4.61
N VAL A 27 -1.86 17.17 5.74
CA VAL A 27 -2.52 16.62 6.93
C VAL A 27 -3.51 17.65 7.50
N PRO A 28 -4.80 17.30 7.71
CA PRO A 28 -5.46 16.07 7.30
C PRO A 28 -5.47 15.93 5.78
N GLY A 29 -5.49 14.69 5.28
CA GLY A 29 -5.48 14.39 3.86
C GLY A 29 -5.77 12.91 3.61
N THR A 30 -5.87 12.56 2.33
CA THR A 30 -6.16 11.18 1.87
C THR A 30 -4.97 10.24 2.04
N SER A 31 -3.79 10.83 2.28
CA SER A 31 -2.54 10.08 2.39
C SER A 31 -2.46 9.31 3.72
N PRO A 32 -2.00 8.04 3.69
CA PRO A 32 -1.71 7.27 4.90
C PRO A 32 -0.67 7.90 5.82
N HIS A 33 0.10 8.86 5.32
CA HIS A 33 1.02 9.65 6.13
C HIS A 33 0.31 10.43 7.23
N GLY A 34 -0.92 10.93 6.97
CA GLY A 34 -1.70 11.67 7.96
C GLY A 34 -2.05 10.84 9.19
N ALA A 35 -2.59 9.65 8.98
CA ALA A 35 -2.91 8.71 10.06
C ALA A 35 -1.66 8.33 10.87
N ALA A 36 -0.54 8.06 10.17
CA ALA A 36 0.72 7.73 10.83
C ALA A 36 1.27 8.85 11.74
N LEU A 37 1.10 10.12 11.34
CA LEU A 37 1.48 11.28 12.17
C LEU A 37 0.58 11.41 13.40
N MET A 38 -0.72 11.18 13.26
CA MET A 38 -1.65 11.22 14.39
C MET A 38 -1.38 10.07 15.37
N ASP A 39 -1.02 8.88 14.88
CA ASP A 39 -0.58 7.78 15.76
C ASP A 39 0.66 8.15 16.58
N MET A 40 1.61 8.90 16.00
CA MET A 40 2.77 9.41 16.75
C MET A 40 2.35 10.41 17.81
N ALA A 41 1.47 11.37 17.47
CA ALA A 41 0.95 12.34 18.43
C ALA A 41 0.27 11.67 19.63
N ALA A 42 -0.43 10.56 19.39
CA ALA A 42 -1.11 9.79 20.43
C ALA A 42 -0.18 8.87 21.25
N ALA A 43 0.96 8.44 20.68
CA ALA A 43 1.80 7.40 21.27
C ALA A 43 3.05 7.91 21.97
N VAL A 44 3.55 9.13 21.64
CA VAL A 44 4.79 9.67 22.17
C VAL A 44 4.51 10.79 23.16
N PRO A 45 4.89 10.64 24.44
CA PRO A 45 4.59 11.61 25.51
C PRO A 45 5.59 12.79 25.49
N ALA A 46 5.67 13.51 24.37
CA ALA A 46 6.53 14.66 24.15
C ALA A 46 5.74 15.85 23.59
N GLU A 47 6.35 17.05 23.61
CA GLU A 47 5.86 18.14 22.77
C GLU A 47 6.30 17.87 21.33
N ILE A 48 5.34 17.65 20.42
CA ILE A 48 5.60 17.25 19.05
C ILE A 48 5.23 18.38 18.09
N ASP A 49 6.22 18.91 17.39
CA ASP A 49 6.02 19.81 16.27
C ASP A 49 6.01 19.00 14.96
N PHE A 50 4.97 19.17 14.15
CA PHE A 50 4.86 18.56 12.82
C PHE A 50 5.11 19.60 11.74
N ILE A 51 5.87 19.25 10.69
CA ILE A 51 5.97 20.02 9.45
C ILE A 51 5.34 19.22 8.32
N THR A 52 4.33 19.79 7.67
CA THR A 52 3.54 19.17 6.61
C THR A 52 3.31 20.15 5.46
N VAL A 53 2.69 19.71 4.38
CA VAL A 53 2.35 20.56 3.25
C VAL A 53 0.99 21.22 3.46
N LYS A 54 0.88 22.50 3.12
CA LYS A 54 -0.34 23.30 3.21
C LYS A 54 -1.20 23.13 1.97
N THR A 55 -2.51 22.97 2.17
CA THR A 55 -3.53 23.25 1.15
C THR A 55 -4.21 24.58 1.43
N GLU A 56 -4.91 25.15 0.45
CA GLU A 56 -5.60 26.44 0.59
C GLU A 56 -6.60 26.50 1.75
N ALA A 57 -7.27 25.38 2.01
CA ALA A 57 -8.30 25.29 3.07
C ALA A 57 -7.76 25.23 4.50
N LEU A 58 -6.45 25.00 4.69
CA LEU A 58 -5.85 24.77 6.01
C LEU A 58 -5.09 25.99 6.53
N SER A 59 -5.05 26.16 7.86
CA SER A 59 -4.23 27.21 8.51
C SER A 59 -2.73 26.88 8.40
N HIS A 60 -1.87 27.91 8.41
CA HIS A 60 -0.41 27.74 8.39
C HIS A 60 0.13 27.09 9.68
N VAL A 61 -0.48 27.43 10.81
CA VAL A 61 -0.11 26.87 12.11
C VAL A 61 -1.40 26.47 12.82
N GLU A 62 -1.39 25.27 13.35
CA GLU A 62 -2.47 24.74 14.18
C GLU A 62 -1.89 24.25 15.50
N ARG A 63 -2.54 24.63 16.61
CA ARG A 63 -2.16 24.13 17.93
C ARG A 63 -2.85 22.79 18.16
N MET A 64 -2.07 21.79 18.46
CA MET A 64 -2.54 20.46 18.80
C MET A 64 -2.44 20.20 20.31
N ALA A 65 -3.04 19.13 20.79
CA ALA A 65 -2.95 18.75 22.20
C ALA A 65 -1.48 18.45 22.62
N THR A 66 -0.67 17.96 21.70
CA THR A 66 0.71 17.53 21.94
C THR A 66 1.78 18.47 21.39
N GLY A 67 1.41 19.63 20.82
CA GLY A 67 2.39 20.56 20.21
C GLY A 67 1.77 21.38 19.08
N ARG A 68 2.49 21.51 17.95
CA ARG A 68 2.08 22.38 16.83
C ARG A 68 2.21 21.67 15.50
N MET A 69 1.27 21.95 14.59
CA MET A 69 1.39 21.54 13.19
C MET A 69 1.67 22.77 12.33
N PHE A 70 2.83 22.79 11.70
CA PHE A 70 3.22 23.79 10.71
C PHE A 70 2.93 23.27 9.32
N ARG A 71 2.14 24.03 8.55
CA ARG A 71 1.82 23.68 7.15
C ARG A 71 2.51 24.65 6.22
N VAL A 72 3.39 24.12 5.39
CA VAL A 72 4.24 24.87 4.47
C VAL A 72 3.54 25.07 3.14
N PRO A 73 3.31 26.31 2.70
CA PRO A 73 2.86 26.57 1.34
C PRO A 73 4.01 26.33 0.37
N VAL A 74 3.85 25.32 -0.48
CA VAL A 74 4.88 24.91 -1.44
C VAL A 74 4.68 25.53 -2.83
N GLY A 75 3.54 26.22 -3.07
CA GLY A 75 3.19 26.85 -4.35
C GLY A 75 2.73 25.83 -5.41
N ASP A 76 2.49 26.34 -6.62
CA ASP A 76 2.01 25.58 -7.78
C ASP A 76 3.17 25.23 -8.75
N GLY A 77 4.41 25.35 -8.30
CA GLY A 77 5.59 25.03 -9.07
C GLY A 77 5.74 23.54 -9.36
N ASP A 78 6.79 23.16 -10.06
CA ASP A 78 7.10 21.76 -10.26
C ASP A 78 7.44 21.06 -8.92
N GLN A 79 7.55 19.74 -8.97
CA GLN A 79 7.78 18.94 -7.76
C GLN A 79 9.11 19.28 -7.07
N GLN A 80 10.12 19.69 -7.83
CA GLN A 80 11.42 20.10 -7.28
C GLN A 80 11.30 21.43 -6.54
N GLU A 81 10.65 22.43 -7.13
CA GLU A 81 10.43 23.74 -6.51
C GLU A 81 9.61 23.63 -5.21
N GLN A 82 8.57 22.79 -5.24
CA GLN A 82 7.77 22.49 -4.05
C GLN A 82 8.61 21.86 -2.94
N ARG A 83 9.48 20.90 -3.29
CA ARG A 83 10.38 20.23 -2.36
C ARG A 83 11.37 21.21 -1.75
N GLU A 84 12.01 22.05 -2.55
CA GLU A 84 12.93 23.08 -2.08
C GLU A 84 12.26 24.11 -1.14
N ALA A 85 11.01 24.47 -1.41
CA ALA A 85 10.24 25.36 -0.52
C ALA A 85 9.98 24.69 0.84
N TYR A 86 9.67 23.40 0.83
CA TYR A 86 9.47 22.60 2.03
C TYR A 86 10.78 22.46 2.84
N ASP A 87 11.88 22.11 2.21
CA ASP A 87 13.19 21.93 2.85
C ASP A 87 13.68 23.23 3.50
N ARG A 88 13.45 24.38 2.83
CA ARG A 88 13.74 25.70 3.44
C ARG A 88 12.92 25.97 4.71
N ALA A 89 11.70 25.45 4.79
CA ALA A 89 10.88 25.59 5.99
C ALA A 89 11.34 24.64 7.11
N VAL A 90 11.73 23.43 6.78
CA VAL A 90 12.32 22.49 7.74
C VAL A 90 13.62 23.07 8.32
N ALA A 91 14.52 23.60 7.47
CA ALA A 91 15.76 24.24 7.91
C ALA A 91 15.50 25.40 8.88
N ARG A 92 14.56 26.31 8.54
CA ARG A 92 14.19 27.42 9.43
C ARG A 92 13.64 26.96 10.77
N GLN A 93 12.87 25.88 10.80
CA GLN A 93 12.32 25.34 12.05
C GLN A 93 13.41 24.72 12.93
N LEU A 94 14.36 24.01 12.32
CA LEU A 94 15.53 23.46 13.01
C LEU A 94 16.43 24.56 13.60
N ASP A 95 16.54 25.73 12.92
CA ASP A 95 17.30 26.88 13.42
C ASP A 95 16.54 27.63 14.53
N ALA A 96 15.20 27.64 14.50
CA ALA A 96 14.37 28.42 15.42
C ALA A 96 14.18 27.75 16.79
N ASP A 97 14.08 26.45 16.83
CA ASP A 97 13.76 25.66 18.03
C ASP A 97 14.79 24.54 18.27
N ARG A 98 14.85 24.04 19.52
CA ARG A 98 15.69 22.88 19.87
C ARG A 98 14.83 21.65 20.04
N TYR A 99 15.31 20.53 19.50
CA TYR A 99 14.67 19.23 19.53
C TYR A 99 15.61 18.18 20.10
N ASP A 100 15.08 17.23 20.85
CA ASP A 100 15.83 16.04 21.30
C ASP A 100 15.84 14.97 20.19
N ILE A 101 14.75 14.88 19.43
CA ILE A 101 14.58 13.95 18.32
C ILE A 101 14.06 14.70 17.10
N VAL A 102 14.66 14.43 15.95
CA VAL A 102 14.16 14.83 14.63
C VAL A 102 13.79 13.56 13.87
N HIS A 103 12.50 13.37 13.61
CA HIS A 103 11.95 12.20 12.91
C HIS A 103 11.53 12.60 11.49
N VAL A 104 12.25 12.08 10.51
CA VAL A 104 12.04 12.37 9.09
C VAL A 104 11.42 11.17 8.39
N ARG A 105 10.52 11.41 7.42
CA ARG A 105 9.80 10.37 6.69
C ARG A 105 10.14 10.31 5.21
N GLY A 106 11.06 11.13 4.75
CA GLY A 106 11.57 11.14 3.38
C GLY A 106 13.06 11.43 3.32
N PRO A 107 13.73 11.06 2.23
CA PRO A 107 15.18 11.22 2.12
C PRO A 107 15.62 12.66 1.88
N PHE A 108 14.77 13.55 1.37
CA PHE A 108 15.11 14.94 1.10
C PHE A 108 15.31 15.71 2.41
N GLU A 109 14.26 15.79 3.22
CA GLU A 109 14.33 16.37 4.56
C GLU A 109 15.27 15.58 5.47
N GLY A 110 15.45 14.28 5.20
CA GLY A 110 16.39 13.42 5.91
C GLY A 110 17.86 13.82 5.67
N ALA A 111 18.25 14.07 4.43
CA ALA A 111 19.58 14.52 4.09
C ALA A 111 19.89 15.91 4.68
N LEU A 112 18.90 16.82 4.69
CA LEU A 112 18.99 18.11 5.35
C LEU A 112 19.18 17.95 6.87
N ALA A 113 18.38 17.10 7.50
CA ALA A 113 18.52 16.81 8.93
C ALA A 113 19.89 16.17 9.24
N ALA A 114 20.38 15.28 8.39
CA ALA A 114 21.70 14.67 8.55
C ALA A 114 22.84 15.71 8.57
N GLU A 115 22.76 16.76 7.74
CA GLU A 115 23.73 17.85 7.71
C GLU A 115 23.76 18.66 9.00
N ARG A 116 22.60 18.89 9.60
CA ARG A 116 22.46 19.75 10.79
C ARG A 116 22.62 19.00 12.10
N LYS A 117 22.59 17.67 12.08
CA LYS A 117 22.60 16.82 13.28
C LYS A 117 23.73 17.10 14.25
N LEU A 118 24.97 17.17 13.74
CA LEU A 118 26.15 17.38 14.59
C LEU A 118 26.18 18.77 15.24
N GLU A 119 25.69 19.79 14.54
CA GLU A 119 25.63 21.17 15.04
C GLU A 119 24.54 21.33 16.11
N LEU A 120 23.37 20.73 15.88
CA LEU A 120 22.17 20.94 16.70
C LEU A 120 22.00 19.89 17.81
N GLY A 121 22.66 18.73 17.70
CA GLY A 121 22.80 17.73 18.77
C GLY A 121 21.59 16.84 19.03
N TYR A 122 20.65 16.72 18.08
CA TYR A 122 19.49 15.84 18.21
C TYR A 122 19.77 14.39 17.76
N GLN A 123 18.89 13.47 18.15
CA GLN A 123 18.85 12.12 17.59
C GLN A 123 18.03 12.13 16.30
N LEU A 124 18.59 11.57 15.22
CA LEU A 124 17.91 11.47 13.92
C LEU A 124 17.23 10.11 13.77
N VAL A 125 15.91 10.13 13.65
CA VAL A 125 15.10 8.97 13.29
C VAL A 125 14.68 9.08 11.83
N TYR A 126 14.95 8.05 11.06
CA TYR A 126 14.52 7.96 9.67
C TYR A 126 13.48 6.84 9.49
N GLU A 127 12.21 7.19 9.29
CA GLU A 127 11.15 6.24 8.92
C GLU A 127 11.09 6.12 7.39
N LEU A 128 11.35 4.93 6.88
CA LEU A 128 11.24 4.64 5.45
C LEU A 128 9.76 4.53 5.07
N ALA A 129 9.15 5.65 4.75
CA ALA A 129 7.73 5.78 4.46
C ALA A 129 7.43 6.20 3.02
N THR A 130 8.45 6.61 2.25
CA THR A 130 8.32 7.04 0.86
C THR A 130 9.29 6.27 -0.03
N PHE A 131 8.79 5.89 -1.20
CA PHE A 131 9.57 5.21 -2.24
C PHE A 131 9.54 6.07 -3.51
N PRO A 132 10.58 6.04 -4.35
CA PRO A 132 10.56 6.76 -5.61
C PRO A 132 9.44 6.25 -6.51
N ASP A 133 8.74 7.18 -7.17
CA ASP A 133 7.84 6.81 -8.25
C ASP A 133 8.68 6.57 -9.52
N GLU A 134 8.65 5.37 -10.07
CA GLU A 134 9.36 5.01 -11.31
C GLU A 134 9.01 5.93 -12.50
N ALA A 135 7.84 6.58 -12.45
CA ALA A 135 7.43 7.55 -13.47
C ALA A 135 8.25 8.86 -13.44
N LEU A 136 9.00 9.14 -12.36
CA LEU A 136 9.79 10.38 -12.23
C LEU A 136 11.11 10.36 -12.99
N GLY A 137 11.49 9.22 -13.55
CA GLY A 137 12.68 9.06 -14.40
C GLY A 137 13.97 8.81 -13.64
N VAL A 138 14.97 8.33 -14.39
CA VAL A 138 16.25 7.80 -13.87
C VAL A 138 17.05 8.80 -13.04
N GLU A 139 17.04 10.09 -13.40
CA GLU A 139 17.82 11.10 -12.65
C GLU A 139 17.22 11.40 -11.28
N VAL A 140 15.89 11.42 -11.16
CA VAL A 140 15.21 11.59 -9.87
C VAL A 140 15.43 10.35 -8.99
N GLU A 141 15.38 9.16 -9.56
CA GLU A 141 15.67 7.92 -8.85
C GLU A 141 17.10 7.89 -8.30
N LYS A 142 18.09 8.28 -9.10
CA LYS A 142 19.50 8.39 -8.66
C LYS A 142 19.69 9.43 -7.56
N MET A 143 19.03 10.58 -7.68
CA MET A 143 19.07 11.62 -6.66
C MET A 143 18.45 11.11 -5.36
N TRP A 144 17.27 10.49 -5.44
CA TRP A 144 16.59 9.87 -4.30
C TRP A 144 17.51 8.86 -3.61
N GLY A 145 18.16 7.98 -4.38
CA GLY A 145 19.09 6.97 -3.86
C GLY A 145 20.25 7.59 -3.06
N ARG A 146 20.89 8.64 -3.57
CA ARG A 146 21.99 9.33 -2.86
C ARG A 146 21.52 9.99 -1.56
N LEU A 147 20.36 10.65 -1.58
CA LEU A 147 19.80 11.29 -0.39
C LEU A 147 19.36 10.25 0.65
N HIS A 148 18.79 9.15 0.17
CA HIS A 148 18.40 8.00 1.00
C HIS A 148 19.61 7.38 1.71
N GLU A 149 20.66 7.05 0.97
CA GLU A 149 21.91 6.51 1.52
C GLU A 149 22.53 7.45 2.58
N ARG A 150 22.63 8.74 2.28
CA ARG A 150 23.12 9.74 3.21
C ARG A 150 22.30 9.84 4.51
N THR A 151 20.97 9.72 4.39
CA THR A 151 20.07 9.76 5.54
C THR A 151 20.24 8.49 6.38
N LEU A 152 20.34 7.32 5.73
CA LEU A 152 20.57 6.03 6.40
C LEU A 152 21.89 6.03 7.19
N GLU A 153 22.97 6.55 6.61
CA GLU A 153 24.29 6.62 7.28
C GLU A 153 24.29 7.54 8.52
N ALA A 154 23.48 8.59 8.50
CA ALA A 154 23.42 9.57 9.57
C ALA A 154 22.40 9.22 10.68
N ALA A 155 21.43 8.38 10.39
CA ALA A 155 20.33 8.06 11.32
C ALA A 155 20.84 7.30 12.55
N ASP A 156 20.37 7.67 13.75
CA ASP A 156 20.58 6.92 14.99
C ASP A 156 19.61 5.73 15.08
N LEU A 157 18.46 5.88 14.43
CA LEU A 157 17.44 4.84 14.32
C LEU A 157 16.80 4.89 12.94
N ILE A 158 16.71 3.73 12.31
CA ILE A 158 15.97 3.54 11.06
C ILE A 158 14.72 2.74 11.37
N ILE A 159 13.57 3.22 10.90
CA ILE A 159 12.29 2.55 11.03
C ILE A 159 11.83 2.08 9.65
N VAL A 160 11.47 0.81 9.53
CA VAL A 160 11.04 0.20 8.27
C VAL A 160 9.68 -0.49 8.44
N PRO A 161 8.89 -0.62 7.35
CA PRO A 161 7.54 -1.17 7.45
C PRO A 161 7.48 -2.69 7.67
N THR A 162 8.54 -3.43 7.33
CA THR A 162 8.53 -4.89 7.27
C THR A 162 9.86 -5.50 7.76
N GLU A 163 9.81 -6.75 8.21
CA GLU A 163 11.02 -7.52 8.54
C GLU A 163 11.89 -7.78 7.29
N ALA A 164 11.27 -7.90 6.11
CA ALA A 164 12.00 -8.05 4.86
C ALA A 164 12.88 -6.81 4.59
N ALA A 165 12.33 -5.61 4.78
CA ALA A 165 13.09 -4.35 4.67
C ALA A 165 14.19 -4.28 5.74
N GLN A 166 13.90 -4.71 6.98
CA GLN A 166 14.90 -4.76 8.06
C GLN A 166 16.07 -5.66 7.70
N ARG A 167 15.81 -6.87 7.21
CA ARG A 167 16.87 -7.80 6.79
C ARG A 167 17.74 -7.21 5.69
N GLY A 168 17.12 -6.66 4.61
CA GLY A 168 17.85 -6.06 3.50
C GLY A 168 18.73 -4.87 3.92
N LEU A 169 18.21 -4.00 4.78
CA LEU A 169 18.99 -2.87 5.31
C LEU A 169 20.09 -3.31 6.27
N SER A 170 19.84 -4.29 7.12
CA SER A 170 20.85 -4.80 8.07
C SER A 170 22.03 -5.51 7.38
N GLU A 171 21.81 -6.11 6.21
CA GLU A 171 22.88 -6.66 5.36
C GLU A 171 23.75 -5.54 4.76
N THR A 172 23.12 -4.43 4.32
CA THR A 172 23.83 -3.31 3.68
C THR A 172 24.47 -2.38 4.70
N PHE A 173 23.78 -2.13 5.84
CA PHE A 173 24.19 -1.24 6.92
C PHE A 173 24.26 -2.01 8.26
N PRO A 174 25.23 -2.91 8.47
CA PRO A 174 25.26 -3.84 9.64
C PRO A 174 25.43 -3.15 11.00
N LYS A 175 25.78 -1.86 11.02
CA LYS A 175 25.92 -1.06 12.25
C LYS A 175 24.69 -0.22 12.55
N ALA A 176 23.75 -0.10 11.61
CA ALA A 176 22.56 0.69 11.79
C ALA A 176 21.59 -0.02 12.76
N ARG A 177 20.97 0.77 13.63
CA ARG A 177 19.85 0.30 14.44
C ARG A 177 18.60 0.36 13.58
N VAL A 178 18.03 -0.79 13.24
CA VAL A 178 16.84 -0.89 12.39
C VAL A 178 15.71 -1.54 13.15
N GLU A 179 14.58 -0.86 13.28
CA GLU A 179 13.38 -1.33 13.96
C GLU A 179 12.21 -1.46 12.97
N VAL A 180 11.37 -2.47 13.18
CA VAL A 180 10.17 -2.67 12.37
C VAL A 180 8.99 -1.96 13.01
N LEU A 181 8.31 -1.14 12.21
CA LEU A 181 7.05 -0.49 12.53
C LEU A 181 6.09 -0.66 11.35
N ALA A 182 5.29 -1.70 11.39
CA ALA A 182 4.30 -1.95 10.35
C ALA A 182 3.28 -0.81 10.26
N PRO A 183 2.74 -0.51 9.07
CA PRO A 183 1.61 0.40 8.93
C PRO A 183 0.45 -0.06 9.80
N GLY A 184 -0.27 0.89 10.40
CA GLY A 184 -1.51 0.63 11.10
C GLY A 184 -2.72 0.75 10.17
N VAL A 185 -3.79 0.08 10.53
CA VAL A 185 -5.09 0.25 9.89
C VAL A 185 -6.16 0.40 10.96
N ASP A 186 -7.14 1.21 10.67
CA ASP A 186 -8.35 1.29 11.49
C ASP A 186 -9.16 0.01 11.28
N VAL A 187 -9.44 -0.69 12.37
CA VAL A 187 -10.28 -1.89 12.34
C VAL A 187 -11.74 -1.59 12.69
N GLY A 188 -12.01 -0.33 13.12
CA GLY A 188 -13.34 0.23 13.39
C GLY A 188 -14.25 -0.63 14.25
N ASP A 189 -15.34 -0.03 14.71
CA ASP A 189 -16.41 -0.72 15.44
C ASP A 189 -17.49 -1.31 14.49
N LEU A 190 -17.38 -1.08 13.19
CA LEU A 190 -18.35 -1.54 12.21
C LEU A 190 -18.22 -3.04 11.98
N ASP A 191 -19.35 -3.75 12.08
CA ASP A 191 -19.38 -5.18 11.81
C ASP A 191 -19.46 -5.46 10.30
N TRP A 192 -18.29 -5.68 9.69
CA TRP A 192 -18.15 -6.06 8.28
C TRP A 192 -18.31 -7.60 8.04
N SER A 193 -18.86 -8.36 8.98
CA SER A 193 -19.02 -9.81 8.86
C SER A 193 -20.04 -10.21 7.79
N ALA A 194 -20.99 -9.33 7.48
CA ALA A 194 -21.96 -9.56 6.43
C ALA A 194 -21.27 -9.66 5.05
N GLN A 195 -21.59 -10.73 4.30
CA GLN A 195 -21.14 -10.85 2.93
C GLN A 195 -22.00 -9.97 2.02
N PRO A 196 -21.42 -9.33 1.00
CA PRO A 196 -22.20 -8.54 0.06
C PRO A 196 -23.19 -9.42 -0.70
N ALA A 197 -24.38 -8.88 -0.94
CA ALA A 197 -25.45 -9.58 -1.67
C ALA A 197 -25.43 -9.23 -3.17
N ASN A 198 -24.25 -9.23 -3.79
CA ASN A 198 -24.10 -8.90 -5.21
C ASN A 198 -24.65 -10.03 -6.08
N LEU A 199 -25.51 -9.70 -7.06
CA LEU A 199 -26.01 -10.68 -8.05
C LEU A 199 -24.88 -11.17 -8.97
N VAL A 200 -23.95 -10.27 -9.30
CA VAL A 200 -22.72 -10.56 -10.02
C VAL A 200 -21.58 -10.24 -9.08
N PRO A 201 -20.66 -11.19 -8.79
CA PRO A 201 -19.55 -10.95 -7.88
C PRO A 201 -18.69 -9.76 -8.31
N ARG A 202 -18.38 -8.88 -7.34
CA ARG A 202 -17.57 -7.68 -7.53
C ARG A 202 -16.15 -7.91 -7.04
N LEU A 203 -15.19 -7.72 -7.95
CA LEU A 203 -13.77 -7.66 -7.64
C LEU A 203 -13.36 -6.20 -7.46
N LEU A 204 -12.54 -5.91 -6.46
CA LEU A 204 -12.11 -4.55 -6.14
C LEU A 204 -10.59 -4.43 -6.13
N TYR A 205 -10.07 -3.41 -6.80
CA TYR A 205 -8.73 -2.88 -6.58
C TYR A 205 -8.82 -1.41 -6.19
N LEU A 206 -8.16 -1.04 -5.08
CA LEU A 206 -7.95 0.35 -4.66
C LEU A 206 -6.46 0.67 -4.67
N GLY A 207 -6.09 1.81 -5.25
CA GLY A 207 -4.72 2.29 -5.27
C GLY A 207 -4.35 2.99 -6.57
N HIS A 208 -3.11 3.51 -6.63
CA HIS A 208 -2.60 4.15 -7.83
C HIS A 208 -2.42 3.17 -8.98
N PHE A 209 -2.49 3.67 -10.21
CA PHE A 209 -2.35 2.88 -11.44
C PHE A 209 -0.91 2.96 -11.98
N THR A 210 0.06 2.83 -11.09
CA THR A 210 1.49 2.79 -11.40
C THR A 210 1.91 1.42 -11.95
N ALA A 211 3.03 1.36 -12.66
CA ALA A 211 3.49 0.13 -13.30
C ALA A 211 3.78 -1.00 -12.30
N ASP A 212 4.24 -0.64 -11.10
CA ASP A 212 4.53 -1.56 -10.01
C ASP A 212 3.27 -2.25 -9.43
N ARG A 213 2.05 -1.80 -9.79
CA ARG A 213 0.78 -2.43 -9.40
C ARG A 213 0.29 -3.53 -10.35
N ASP A 214 0.98 -3.75 -11.44
CA ASP A 214 0.77 -4.87 -12.39
C ASP A 214 -0.70 -5.09 -12.80
N LEU A 215 -1.41 -4.02 -13.11
CA LEU A 215 -2.80 -4.07 -13.58
C LEU A 215 -2.98 -4.88 -14.89
N PRO A 216 -2.01 -4.96 -15.83
CA PRO A 216 -2.12 -5.85 -16.98
C PRO A 216 -2.33 -7.32 -16.61
N THR A 217 -1.62 -7.84 -15.61
CA THR A 217 -1.81 -9.21 -15.08
C THR A 217 -3.20 -9.38 -14.49
N VAL A 218 -3.72 -8.37 -13.76
CA VAL A 218 -5.09 -8.38 -13.23
C VAL A 218 -6.12 -8.49 -14.35
N LEU A 219 -6.00 -7.66 -15.39
CA LEU A 219 -6.93 -7.67 -16.53
C LEU A 219 -6.87 -8.99 -17.31
N ALA A 220 -5.67 -9.57 -17.51
CA ALA A 220 -5.52 -10.88 -18.12
C ALA A 220 -6.22 -11.98 -17.31
N ALA A 221 -6.05 -11.98 -15.99
CA ALA A 221 -6.72 -12.91 -15.08
C ALA A 221 -8.24 -12.75 -15.11
N VAL A 222 -8.75 -11.52 -15.05
CA VAL A 222 -10.20 -11.23 -15.15
C VAL A 222 -10.78 -11.78 -16.46
N ARG A 223 -10.08 -11.61 -17.58
CA ARG A 223 -10.53 -12.18 -18.86
C ARG A 223 -10.70 -13.71 -18.78
N ARG A 224 -9.75 -14.43 -18.14
CA ARG A 224 -9.85 -15.89 -17.92
C ARG A 224 -11.00 -16.26 -16.98
N VAL A 225 -11.20 -15.49 -15.91
CA VAL A 225 -12.31 -15.73 -14.96
C VAL A 225 -13.66 -15.61 -15.65
N ARG A 226 -13.83 -14.58 -16.54
CA ARG A 226 -15.09 -14.37 -17.28
C ARG A 226 -15.50 -15.51 -18.21
N GLU A 227 -14.57 -16.37 -18.58
CA GLU A 227 -14.91 -17.60 -19.35
C GLU A 227 -15.80 -18.56 -18.55
N ARG A 228 -15.83 -18.44 -17.21
CA ARG A 228 -16.54 -19.35 -16.30
C ARG A 228 -17.54 -18.67 -15.38
N TYR A 229 -17.24 -17.43 -14.95
CA TYR A 229 -18.08 -16.67 -14.02
C TYR A 229 -18.27 -15.24 -14.54
N PRO A 230 -19.52 -14.73 -14.55
CA PRO A 230 -19.72 -13.29 -14.71
C PRO A 230 -19.13 -12.58 -13.48
N VAL A 231 -18.33 -11.53 -13.70
CA VAL A 231 -17.77 -10.71 -12.65
C VAL A 231 -17.78 -9.24 -13.07
N GLU A 232 -17.97 -8.36 -12.10
CA GLU A 232 -17.72 -6.93 -12.22
C GLU A 232 -16.39 -6.59 -11.55
N VAL A 233 -15.67 -5.60 -12.07
CA VAL A 233 -14.40 -5.15 -11.51
C VAL A 233 -14.41 -3.64 -11.35
N LEU A 234 -14.11 -3.19 -10.14
CA LEU A 234 -13.87 -1.78 -9.86
C LEU A 234 -12.37 -1.55 -9.64
N LEU A 235 -11.77 -0.72 -10.50
CA LEU A 235 -10.41 -0.22 -10.34
C LEU A 235 -10.52 1.25 -9.94
N ALA A 236 -10.12 1.64 -8.72
CA ALA A 236 -10.26 2.99 -8.22
C ALA A 236 -9.03 3.43 -7.40
N GLY A 237 -8.87 4.74 -7.20
CA GLY A 237 -7.80 5.30 -6.37
C GLY A 237 -6.75 6.12 -7.11
N GLU A 238 -6.86 6.27 -8.44
CA GLU A 238 -5.90 7.05 -9.22
C GLU A 238 -6.40 8.49 -9.42
N THR A 239 -5.60 9.46 -8.98
CA THR A 239 -5.88 10.90 -9.16
C THR A 239 -5.46 11.39 -10.54
N ASP A 240 -4.39 10.85 -11.13
CA ASP A 240 -3.87 11.25 -12.44
C ASP A 240 -4.79 10.76 -13.57
N VAL A 241 -5.37 11.72 -14.30
CA VAL A 241 -6.26 11.45 -15.43
C VAL A 241 -5.54 10.64 -16.53
N SER A 242 -4.29 10.96 -16.83
CA SER A 242 -3.52 10.27 -17.87
C SER A 242 -3.27 8.79 -17.53
N ARG A 243 -3.05 8.49 -16.25
CA ARG A 243 -2.92 7.10 -15.76
C ARG A 243 -4.26 6.36 -15.86
N ARG A 244 -5.37 7.00 -15.47
CA ARG A 244 -6.72 6.43 -15.66
C ARG A 244 -7.00 6.12 -17.13
N ASP A 245 -6.67 7.03 -18.03
CA ASP A 245 -6.90 6.83 -19.46
C ASP A 245 -6.03 5.70 -20.03
N ARG A 246 -4.78 5.56 -19.59
CA ARG A 246 -3.95 4.42 -19.96
C ARG A 246 -4.59 3.10 -19.53
N VAL A 247 -5.12 3.02 -18.31
CA VAL A 247 -5.82 1.82 -17.82
C VAL A 247 -7.11 1.58 -18.59
N ARG A 248 -7.90 2.60 -18.91
CA ARG A 248 -9.08 2.48 -19.79
C ARG A 248 -8.70 1.93 -21.18
N HIS A 249 -7.55 2.33 -21.73
CA HIS A 249 -7.04 1.76 -22.99
C HIS A 249 -6.67 0.28 -22.83
N LEU A 250 -6.04 -0.11 -21.73
CA LEU A 250 -5.75 -1.51 -21.44
C LEU A 250 -7.06 -2.32 -21.30
N VAL A 251 -8.06 -1.82 -20.57
CA VAL A 251 -9.37 -2.48 -20.43
C VAL A 251 -9.97 -2.77 -21.81
N ARG A 252 -9.94 -1.79 -22.74
CA ARG A 252 -10.39 -1.99 -24.13
C ARG A 252 -9.54 -3.03 -24.88
N ALA A 253 -8.24 -2.98 -24.73
CA ALA A 253 -7.35 -3.95 -25.38
C ALA A 253 -7.58 -5.39 -24.91
N PHE A 254 -8.05 -5.57 -23.68
CA PHE A 254 -8.46 -6.87 -23.15
C PHE A 254 -9.92 -7.25 -23.46
N GLY A 255 -10.73 -6.33 -24.03
CA GLY A 255 -12.16 -6.54 -24.31
C GLY A 255 -13.00 -6.67 -23.05
N LEU A 256 -12.74 -5.82 -22.03
CA LEU A 256 -13.35 -5.92 -20.71
C LEU A 256 -14.22 -4.69 -20.35
N GLU A 257 -14.56 -3.84 -21.32
CA GLU A 257 -15.29 -2.59 -21.11
C GLU A 257 -16.64 -2.78 -20.43
N GLU A 258 -17.30 -3.90 -20.71
CA GLU A 258 -18.63 -4.22 -20.16
C GLU A 258 -18.61 -4.57 -18.68
N CYS A 259 -17.44 -4.96 -18.12
CA CYS A 259 -17.34 -5.45 -16.75
C CYS A 259 -16.31 -4.73 -15.88
N VAL A 260 -15.40 -3.93 -16.45
CA VAL A 260 -14.38 -3.21 -15.70
C VAL A 260 -14.67 -1.72 -15.68
N GLN A 261 -14.85 -1.17 -14.51
CA GLN A 261 -14.99 0.26 -14.27
C GLN A 261 -13.68 0.83 -13.75
N VAL A 262 -13.24 1.96 -14.33
CA VAL A 262 -12.03 2.70 -13.92
C VAL A 262 -12.45 4.03 -13.33
N ARG A 263 -12.16 4.27 -12.06
CA ARG A 263 -12.60 5.44 -11.30
C ARG A 263 -11.43 6.18 -10.64
N GLY A 264 -11.69 7.42 -10.24
CA GLY A 264 -10.78 8.25 -9.47
C GLY A 264 -10.64 7.79 -8.02
N GLU A 265 -10.00 8.62 -7.22
CA GLU A 265 -9.81 8.38 -5.80
C GLU A 265 -11.13 8.62 -5.02
N PRO A 266 -11.60 7.66 -4.23
CA PRO A 266 -12.75 7.87 -3.35
C PRO A 266 -12.40 8.77 -2.17
N GLN A 267 -13.40 9.39 -1.56
CA GLN A 267 -13.19 10.10 -0.30
C GLN A 267 -12.75 9.11 0.81
N PRO A 268 -11.75 9.45 1.64
CA PRO A 268 -11.16 8.51 2.60
C PRO A 268 -12.17 7.87 3.56
N GLY A 269 -13.09 8.65 4.12
CA GLY A 269 -14.12 8.16 5.04
C GLY A 269 -15.07 7.12 4.44
N LEU A 270 -15.08 6.95 3.13
CA LEU A 270 -15.98 6.06 2.40
C LEU A 270 -15.29 4.78 1.91
N VAL A 271 -13.95 4.75 1.99
CA VAL A 271 -13.14 3.61 1.56
C VAL A 271 -13.55 2.30 2.24
N PRO A 272 -13.75 2.24 3.58
CA PRO A 272 -14.19 1.00 4.24
C PRO A 272 -15.52 0.47 3.70
N GLY A 273 -16.49 1.35 3.45
CA GLY A 273 -17.78 0.98 2.90
C GLY A 273 -17.69 0.43 1.46
N ILE A 274 -16.84 1.03 0.63
CA ILE A 274 -16.58 0.54 -0.74
C ILE A 274 -15.95 -0.86 -0.68
N ILE A 275 -14.96 -1.06 0.19
CA ILE A 275 -14.32 -2.36 0.39
C ILE A 275 -15.33 -3.40 0.86
N ALA A 276 -16.18 -3.06 1.84
CA ALA A 276 -17.15 -3.98 2.41
C ALA A 276 -18.17 -4.52 1.38
N ARG A 277 -18.39 -3.80 0.29
CA ARG A 277 -19.30 -4.21 -0.81
C ARG A 277 -18.62 -5.06 -1.89
N ALA A 278 -17.31 -5.28 -1.79
CA ALA A 278 -16.61 -6.19 -2.70
C ALA A 278 -16.73 -7.64 -2.24
N ASP A 279 -16.88 -8.58 -3.17
CA ASP A 279 -16.82 -10.00 -2.89
C ASP A 279 -15.40 -10.50 -2.72
N ILE A 280 -14.45 -9.94 -3.51
CA ILE A 280 -13.03 -10.26 -3.44
C ILE A 280 -12.22 -8.98 -3.70
N CYS A 281 -11.20 -8.74 -2.89
CA CYS A 281 -10.27 -7.64 -3.06
C CYS A 281 -8.94 -8.13 -3.65
N LEU A 282 -8.32 -7.26 -4.47
CA LEU A 282 -7.09 -7.55 -5.20
C LEU A 282 -5.96 -6.66 -4.68
N ALA A 283 -4.84 -7.26 -4.27
CA ALA A 283 -3.62 -6.57 -3.87
C ALA A 283 -2.44 -6.96 -4.81
N PRO A 284 -2.48 -6.52 -6.08
CA PRO A 284 -1.45 -6.83 -7.04
C PRO A 284 -0.17 -6.03 -6.78
N ALA A 285 0.97 -6.65 -7.09
CA ALA A 285 2.29 -6.02 -7.07
C ALA A 285 3.20 -6.71 -8.08
N ALA A 286 4.01 -5.93 -8.79
CA ALA A 286 5.05 -6.46 -9.67
C ALA A 286 6.29 -6.90 -8.89
N ALA A 287 7.13 -7.75 -9.48
CA ALA A 287 8.40 -8.17 -8.91
C ALA A 287 9.49 -7.10 -9.09
N VAL A 288 9.26 -5.91 -8.55
CA VAL A 288 10.18 -4.75 -8.62
C VAL A 288 10.96 -4.56 -7.32
N PRO A 289 12.10 -3.84 -7.32
CA PRO A 289 12.91 -3.61 -6.12
C PRO A 289 12.14 -3.07 -4.93
N ARG A 290 11.17 -2.20 -5.14
CA ARG A 290 10.29 -1.65 -4.11
C ARG A 290 9.66 -2.74 -3.24
N PHE A 291 9.09 -3.78 -3.86
CA PHE A 291 8.42 -4.85 -3.12
C PHE A 291 9.36 -6.00 -2.76
N GLN A 292 10.37 -6.28 -3.58
CA GLN A 292 11.26 -7.42 -3.37
C GLN A 292 12.41 -7.13 -2.41
N SER A 293 13.11 -5.99 -2.61
CA SER A 293 14.32 -5.66 -1.86
C SER A 293 14.08 -4.64 -0.75
N LEU A 294 13.23 -3.63 -1.01
CA LEU A 294 12.88 -2.63 0.00
C LEU A 294 11.71 -3.10 0.90
N GLY A 295 11.07 -4.22 0.57
CA GLY A 295 10.08 -4.88 1.40
C GLY A 295 8.81 -4.04 1.62
N ASP A 296 8.47 -3.15 0.68
CA ASP A 296 7.24 -2.36 0.80
C ASP A 296 6.00 -3.26 0.84
N LEU A 297 5.00 -2.82 1.58
CA LEU A 297 3.73 -3.50 1.73
C LEU A 297 2.68 -2.86 0.82
N PRO A 298 1.96 -3.66 0.00
CA PRO A 298 0.77 -3.14 -0.69
C PRO A 298 -0.28 -2.68 0.34
N GLN A 299 -0.32 -1.37 0.61
CA GLN A 299 -1.08 -0.79 1.73
C GLN A 299 -2.58 -1.13 1.75
N PRO A 300 -3.30 -1.18 0.59
CA PRO A 300 -4.70 -1.58 0.59
C PRO A 300 -4.96 -2.98 1.16
N LEU A 301 -3.94 -3.84 1.22
CA LEU A 301 -4.05 -5.18 1.80
C LEU A 301 -4.56 -5.15 3.24
N LEU A 302 -4.04 -4.23 4.07
CA LEU A 302 -4.48 -4.09 5.47
C LEU A 302 -5.95 -3.65 5.55
N GLU A 303 -6.35 -2.70 4.72
CA GLU A 303 -7.72 -2.17 4.68
C GLU A 303 -8.72 -3.25 4.25
N TYR A 304 -8.36 -4.06 3.24
CA TYR A 304 -9.21 -5.16 2.79
C TYR A 304 -9.45 -6.20 3.89
N LEU A 305 -8.38 -6.58 4.59
CA LEU A 305 -8.47 -7.53 5.70
C LEU A 305 -9.22 -6.94 6.91
N ALA A 306 -9.05 -5.63 7.20
CA ALA A 306 -9.80 -4.94 8.24
C ALA A 306 -11.31 -4.91 7.96
N CYS A 307 -11.71 -4.81 6.69
CA CYS A 307 -13.11 -4.89 6.27
C CYS A 307 -13.62 -6.33 6.08
N ARG A 308 -12.92 -7.34 6.56
CA ARG A 308 -13.28 -8.76 6.44
C ARG A 308 -13.61 -9.19 5.01
N ARG A 309 -12.82 -8.76 4.04
CA ARG A 309 -12.99 -9.19 2.65
C ARG A 309 -11.98 -10.29 2.31
N PRO A 310 -12.39 -11.26 1.48
CA PRO A 310 -11.47 -12.22 0.89
C PRO A 310 -10.45 -11.48 0.03
N VAL A 311 -9.17 -11.82 0.15
CA VAL A 311 -8.10 -11.14 -0.58
C VAL A 311 -7.31 -12.12 -1.42
N VAL A 312 -6.95 -11.69 -2.64
CA VAL A 312 -5.91 -12.31 -3.47
C VAL A 312 -4.77 -11.31 -3.64
N ALA A 313 -3.59 -11.65 -3.16
CA ALA A 313 -2.42 -10.76 -3.19
C ALA A 313 -1.26 -11.36 -3.98
N ALA A 314 -0.41 -10.48 -4.55
CA ALA A 314 0.86 -10.92 -5.13
C ALA A 314 1.81 -11.43 -4.03
N ALA A 315 2.56 -12.52 -4.34
CA ALA A 315 3.52 -13.14 -3.44
C ALA A 315 4.79 -12.29 -3.33
N VAL A 316 4.70 -11.17 -2.63
CA VAL A 316 5.83 -10.29 -2.32
C VAL A 316 6.15 -10.34 -0.82
N PRO A 317 7.43 -10.14 -0.42
CA PRO A 317 7.86 -10.28 0.98
C PRO A 317 6.99 -9.53 1.99
N GLY A 318 6.69 -8.25 1.76
CA GLY A 318 5.87 -7.45 2.66
C GLY A 318 4.43 -7.97 2.81
N ALA A 319 3.81 -8.46 1.73
CA ALA A 319 2.47 -9.04 1.78
C ALA A 319 2.46 -10.35 2.59
N ALA A 320 3.51 -11.18 2.48
CA ALA A 320 3.63 -12.44 3.21
C ALA A 320 3.74 -12.26 4.74
N GLU A 321 4.22 -11.11 5.21
CA GLU A 321 4.26 -10.79 6.64
C GLU A 321 2.87 -10.52 7.22
N VAL A 322 1.97 -9.97 6.40
CA VAL A 322 0.59 -9.65 6.80
C VAL A 322 -0.35 -10.82 6.57
N MET A 323 -0.25 -11.47 5.41
CA MET A 323 -1.21 -12.47 4.96
C MET A 323 -0.49 -13.73 4.48
N ARG A 324 -0.70 -14.84 5.16
CA ARG A 324 -0.17 -16.15 4.79
C ARG A 324 -1.14 -16.83 3.83
N ASP A 325 -0.57 -17.49 2.81
CA ASP A 325 -1.34 -18.23 1.82
C ASP A 325 -2.22 -19.30 2.45
N GLU A 326 -3.44 -19.46 1.94
CA GLU A 326 -4.46 -20.42 2.38
C GLU A 326 -4.90 -20.28 3.86
N LEU A 327 -4.34 -19.30 4.60
CA LEU A 327 -4.69 -19.05 6.01
C LEU A 327 -5.49 -17.76 6.19
N GLU A 328 -5.00 -16.64 5.68
CA GLU A 328 -5.66 -15.33 5.76
C GLU A 328 -6.13 -14.80 4.40
N GLY A 329 -5.73 -15.44 3.30
CA GLY A 329 -6.09 -15.10 1.93
C GLY A 329 -5.45 -16.06 0.95
N LEU A 330 -5.44 -15.74 -0.34
CA LEU A 330 -4.71 -16.48 -1.37
C LEU A 330 -3.63 -15.62 -1.98
N VAL A 331 -2.49 -16.23 -2.34
CA VAL A 331 -1.41 -15.53 -3.01
C VAL A 331 -1.13 -16.11 -4.39
N TYR A 332 -0.59 -15.28 -5.28
CA TYR A 332 -0.16 -15.70 -6.62
C TYR A 332 1.23 -15.12 -6.95
N PRO A 333 2.05 -15.78 -7.78
CA PRO A 333 3.34 -15.24 -8.21
C PRO A 333 3.14 -13.94 -9.00
N PRO A 334 3.89 -12.85 -8.73
CA PRO A 334 3.83 -11.62 -9.51
C PRO A 334 3.96 -11.89 -11.02
N GLY A 335 3.09 -11.31 -11.84
CA GLY A 335 3.06 -11.49 -13.29
C GLY A 335 2.34 -12.75 -13.79
N ASP A 336 1.89 -13.64 -12.90
CA ASP A 336 1.21 -14.90 -13.26
C ASP A 336 -0.32 -14.72 -13.28
N ASP A 337 -0.87 -14.39 -14.43
CA ASP A 337 -2.31 -14.19 -14.65
C ASP A 337 -3.11 -15.50 -14.55
N GLU A 338 -2.50 -16.64 -14.82
CA GLU A 338 -3.15 -17.94 -14.69
C GLU A 338 -3.32 -18.34 -13.22
N ALA A 339 -2.27 -18.17 -12.41
CA ALA A 339 -2.35 -18.40 -10.97
C ALA A 339 -3.33 -17.43 -10.30
N LEU A 340 -3.32 -16.14 -10.67
CA LEU A 340 -4.30 -15.17 -10.17
C LEU A 340 -5.74 -15.57 -10.54
N ALA A 341 -5.99 -15.96 -11.79
CA ALA A 341 -7.30 -16.43 -12.21
C ALA A 341 -7.72 -17.68 -11.45
N GLY A 342 -6.81 -18.61 -11.20
CA GLY A 342 -7.04 -19.82 -10.38
C GLY A 342 -7.48 -19.48 -8.96
N ALA A 343 -6.79 -18.58 -8.29
CA ALA A 343 -7.13 -18.09 -6.95
C ALA A 343 -8.51 -17.42 -6.92
N LEU A 344 -8.82 -16.57 -7.89
CA LEU A 344 -10.14 -15.94 -8.02
C LEU A 344 -11.24 -16.98 -8.22
N LEU A 345 -11.06 -17.95 -9.11
CA LEU A 345 -12.02 -19.02 -9.34
C LEU A 345 -12.24 -19.89 -8.10
N GLN A 346 -11.20 -20.14 -7.30
CA GLN A 346 -11.29 -20.87 -6.04
C GLN A 346 -12.18 -20.13 -5.04
N LEU A 347 -12.00 -18.82 -4.87
CA LEU A 347 -12.81 -18.01 -3.95
C LEU A 347 -14.25 -17.87 -4.44
N LEU A 348 -14.48 -17.62 -5.73
CA LEU A 348 -15.80 -17.51 -6.33
C LEU A 348 -16.57 -18.85 -6.25
N GLY A 349 -15.87 -19.97 -6.38
CA GLY A 349 -16.46 -21.31 -6.31
C GLY A 349 -16.74 -21.82 -4.90
N SER A 350 -16.22 -21.18 -3.86
CA SER A 350 -16.36 -21.63 -2.46
C SER A 350 -16.59 -20.46 -1.48
N PRO A 351 -17.85 -19.97 -1.36
CA PRO A 351 -18.17 -18.88 -0.42
C PRO A 351 -17.78 -19.19 1.03
N THR A 352 -17.86 -20.46 1.44
CA THR A 352 -17.46 -20.88 2.80
C THR A 352 -15.95 -20.71 3.02
N THR A 353 -15.12 -21.06 2.03
CA THR A 353 -13.67 -20.84 2.09
C THR A 353 -13.36 -19.36 2.11
N SER A 354 -14.00 -18.58 1.25
CA SER A 354 -13.84 -17.12 1.19
C SER A 354 -14.15 -16.47 2.53
N ALA A 355 -15.28 -16.78 3.16
CA ALA A 355 -15.65 -16.26 4.47
C ALA A 355 -14.64 -16.66 5.57
N LYS A 356 -14.18 -17.92 5.56
CA LYS A 356 -13.17 -18.40 6.53
C LYS A 356 -11.85 -17.66 6.43
N LEU A 357 -11.35 -17.42 5.21
CA LEU A 357 -10.11 -16.68 4.98
C LEU A 357 -10.27 -15.22 5.38
N ALA A 358 -11.38 -14.58 5.03
CA ALA A 358 -11.69 -13.21 5.40
C ALA A 358 -11.72 -13.00 6.93
N ASP A 359 -12.38 -13.92 7.66
CA ASP A 359 -12.41 -13.89 9.12
C ASP A 359 -11.02 -14.09 9.76
N ALA A 360 -10.20 -14.96 9.20
CA ALA A 360 -8.84 -15.18 9.68
C ALA A 360 -7.96 -13.95 9.43
N GLY A 361 -8.07 -13.35 8.24
CA GLY A 361 -7.38 -12.12 7.87
C GLY A 361 -7.73 -10.94 8.78
N TYR A 362 -9.03 -10.74 9.05
CA TYR A 362 -9.49 -9.72 9.99
C TYR A 362 -8.88 -9.91 11.38
N ARG A 363 -8.95 -11.12 11.95
CA ARG A 363 -8.38 -11.39 13.28
C ARG A 363 -6.89 -11.06 13.33
N ARG A 364 -6.13 -11.46 12.31
CA ARG A 364 -4.70 -11.16 12.23
C ARG A 364 -4.42 -9.66 12.20
N VAL A 365 -5.16 -8.91 11.37
CA VAL A 365 -4.96 -7.46 11.26
C VAL A 365 -5.38 -6.74 12.55
N ARG A 366 -6.52 -7.09 13.14
CA ARG A 366 -6.96 -6.54 14.41
C ARG A 366 -5.91 -6.73 15.53
N ASP A 367 -5.33 -7.92 15.61
CA ASP A 367 -4.44 -8.29 16.70
C ASP A 367 -3.02 -7.72 16.53
N SER A 368 -2.54 -7.57 15.28
CA SER A 368 -1.12 -7.26 14.99
C SER A 368 -0.89 -5.98 14.20
N PHE A 369 -1.87 -5.49 13.45
CA PHE A 369 -1.71 -4.37 12.51
C PHE A 369 -2.74 -3.25 12.71
N SER A 370 -3.51 -3.28 13.80
CA SER A 370 -4.39 -2.16 14.16
C SER A 370 -3.59 -0.91 14.53
N ASN A 371 -4.21 0.29 14.39
CA ASN A 371 -3.61 1.54 14.86
C ASN A 371 -3.18 1.45 16.33
N GLY A 372 -3.97 0.79 17.18
CA GLY A 372 -3.60 0.54 18.57
C GLY A 372 -2.32 -0.31 18.72
N ALA A 373 -2.14 -1.35 17.91
CA ALA A 373 -0.91 -2.14 17.89
C ALA A 373 0.29 -1.31 17.42
N ARG A 374 0.10 -0.49 16.38
CA ARG A 374 1.12 0.45 15.90
C ARG A 374 1.52 1.46 16.98
N ARG A 375 0.56 2.09 17.66
CA ARG A 375 0.83 3.06 18.76
C ARG A 375 1.66 2.44 19.87
N ARG A 376 1.31 1.23 20.33
CA ARG A 376 2.12 0.50 21.33
C ARG A 376 3.55 0.27 20.86
N ARG A 377 3.73 -0.07 19.58
CA ARG A 377 5.07 -0.29 19.01
C ARG A 377 5.86 1.01 18.92
N ILE A 378 5.25 2.11 18.49
CA ILE A 378 5.87 3.46 18.50
C ILE A 378 6.35 3.80 19.92
N SER A 379 5.50 3.66 20.93
CA SER A 379 5.85 3.92 22.33
C SER A 379 7.07 3.10 22.76
N SER A 380 7.10 1.80 22.43
CA SER A 380 8.25 0.93 22.76
C SER A 380 9.54 1.41 22.08
N ILE A 381 9.48 1.75 20.79
CA ILE A 381 10.64 2.23 20.02
C ILE A 381 11.20 3.53 20.62
N TYR A 382 10.31 4.48 20.97
CA TYR A 382 10.72 5.75 21.55
C TYR A 382 11.20 5.63 22.99
N ALA A 383 10.64 4.70 23.77
CA ALA A 383 11.13 4.40 25.12
C ALA A 383 12.56 3.84 25.10
N ASP A 384 12.89 3.05 24.10
CA ASP A 384 14.24 2.51 23.90
C ASP A 384 15.21 3.57 23.34
N LEU A 385 14.70 4.53 22.57
CA LEU A 385 15.51 5.59 21.97
C LEU A 385 15.83 6.69 23.00
N LEU A 386 14.85 7.12 23.79
CA LEU A 386 14.97 8.16 24.80
C LEU A 386 14.17 7.77 26.07
N PRO A 387 14.76 6.94 26.96
CA PRO A 387 14.05 6.41 28.15
C PRO A 387 13.46 7.49 29.06
N SER A 388 14.06 8.67 29.10
CA SER A 388 13.56 9.81 29.89
C SER A 388 12.18 10.32 29.47
N LEU A 389 11.73 10.03 28.22
CA LEU A 389 10.37 10.33 27.75
C LEU A 389 9.29 9.65 28.60
N TYR A 390 9.58 8.46 29.13
CA TYR A 390 8.64 7.59 29.83
C TYR A 390 8.95 7.45 31.32
N ALA A 391 9.84 8.30 31.85
CA ALA A 391 10.24 8.25 33.26
C ALA A 391 9.13 8.71 34.24
N ASP A 392 8.11 9.42 33.75
CA ASP A 392 6.98 9.88 34.55
C ASP A 392 5.82 8.87 34.49
N PRO A 393 5.51 8.15 35.60
CA PRO A 393 4.46 7.11 35.61
C PRO A 393 3.05 7.63 35.31
N TRP A 394 2.78 8.93 35.50
CA TRP A 394 1.46 9.53 35.31
C TRP A 394 1.11 9.83 33.84
N ARG A 395 2.06 9.69 32.94
CA ARG A 395 1.86 9.89 31.50
C ARG A 395 1.59 8.61 30.71
N ALA A 396 1.60 7.45 31.36
CA ALA A 396 1.40 6.14 30.71
C ALA A 396 -0.08 5.78 30.45
N GLU A 397 -1.04 6.61 30.87
CA GLU A 397 -2.44 6.42 30.46
C GLU A 397 -2.65 6.99 29.07
N PHE A 398 -2.63 6.10 28.07
CA PHE A 398 -3.05 6.43 26.71
C PHE A 398 -4.49 6.92 26.73
N PRO A 399 -4.82 8.03 26.00
CA PRO A 399 -6.23 8.37 25.81
C PRO A 399 -6.95 7.15 25.22
N SER A 400 -8.06 6.80 25.85
CA SER A 400 -8.98 5.78 25.34
C SER A 400 -9.39 6.17 23.92
N ASP A 401 -9.47 5.16 23.07
CA ASP A 401 -9.92 5.25 21.67
C ASP A 401 -11.43 5.62 21.68
N ASP A 402 -11.75 6.88 21.98
CA ASP A 402 -13.13 7.36 21.99
C ASP A 402 -13.53 7.70 20.54
N GLY A 403 -13.97 6.65 19.84
CA GLY A 403 -15.06 6.70 18.88
C GLY A 403 -15.03 7.81 17.82
N ASP A 404 -14.27 7.62 16.74
CA ASP A 404 -14.67 8.17 15.46
C ASP A 404 -15.87 7.32 14.97
N ILE A 405 -17.08 7.91 15.00
CA ILE A 405 -18.28 7.27 14.48
C ILE A 405 -18.09 7.22 12.96
N GLY A 406 -17.74 6.05 12.46
CA GLY A 406 -17.57 5.82 11.03
C GLY A 406 -18.83 6.21 10.23
N PRO A 407 -18.70 6.38 8.91
CA PRO A 407 -19.78 6.85 8.06
C PRO A 407 -20.99 5.91 8.12
N THR A 408 -22.17 6.49 8.10
CA THR A 408 -23.44 5.75 8.07
C THR A 408 -23.62 5.00 6.76
N GLU A 409 -24.43 3.95 6.75
CA GLU A 409 -24.73 3.16 5.54
C GLU A 409 -25.25 4.04 4.38
N SER A 410 -26.05 5.07 4.71
CA SER A 410 -26.54 6.04 3.74
C SER A 410 -25.44 6.93 3.15
N GLU A 411 -24.41 7.29 3.93
CA GLU A 411 -23.27 8.06 3.44
C GLU A 411 -22.36 7.19 2.55
N ILE A 412 -22.23 5.92 2.86
CA ILE A 412 -21.51 4.94 2.05
C ILE A 412 -22.22 4.73 0.71
N GLU A 413 -23.57 4.56 0.70
CA GLU A 413 -24.37 4.44 -0.52
C GLU A 413 -24.30 5.69 -1.40
N ALA A 414 -24.42 6.87 -0.80
CA ALA A 414 -24.32 8.14 -1.51
C ALA A 414 -22.94 8.33 -2.17
N ALA A 415 -21.88 7.87 -1.52
CA ALA A 415 -20.53 8.00 -2.02
C ALA A 415 -20.18 6.95 -3.09
N GLU A 416 -20.67 5.74 -2.96
CA GLU A 416 -20.53 4.75 -4.02
C GLU A 416 -21.27 5.24 -5.28
N ALA A 417 -22.47 5.78 -5.12
CA ALA A 417 -23.20 6.40 -6.22
C ALA A 417 -22.44 7.58 -6.84
N ALA A 418 -21.80 8.42 -6.01
CA ALA A 418 -20.95 9.53 -6.48
C ALA A 418 -19.68 9.01 -7.17
N LEU A 419 -19.05 7.97 -6.64
CA LEU A 419 -17.87 7.34 -7.25
C LEU A 419 -18.20 6.67 -8.58
N LEU A 420 -19.39 6.08 -8.70
CA LEU A 420 -19.86 5.42 -9.91
C LEU A 420 -20.46 6.41 -10.94
N SER A 421 -20.80 7.64 -10.54
CA SER A 421 -21.24 8.72 -11.42
C SER A 421 -20.01 9.53 -11.87
N ASP A 422 -19.48 9.24 -13.06
CA ASP A 422 -18.44 10.08 -13.68
C ASP A 422 -19.14 11.29 -14.35
N PRO A 423 -18.82 12.54 -13.99
CA PRO A 423 -19.40 13.70 -14.63
C PRO A 423 -19.01 13.85 -16.11
N ASP A 424 -17.96 13.17 -16.56
CA ASP A 424 -17.44 13.24 -17.93
C ASP A 424 -17.89 12.08 -18.85
N GLU A 425 -18.68 11.10 -18.34
CA GLU A 425 -19.23 10.03 -19.19
C GLU A 425 -20.59 10.41 -19.79
N PRO A 426 -20.75 10.36 -21.12
CA PRO A 426 -22.06 10.52 -21.74
C PRO A 426 -23.00 9.39 -21.28
N ARG A 427 -24.17 9.77 -20.84
CA ARG A 427 -25.23 8.93 -20.28
C ARG A 427 -25.50 7.65 -21.09
N VAL A 428 -24.88 6.55 -20.73
CA VAL A 428 -25.25 5.18 -21.19
C VAL A 428 -26.30 4.54 -20.26
N ARG A 429 -26.70 5.25 -19.21
CA ARG A 429 -27.54 4.73 -18.11
C ARG A 429 -29.05 4.67 -18.39
N SER A 430 -29.55 5.20 -19.52
CA SER A 430 -31.01 5.15 -19.81
C SER A 430 -31.48 3.80 -20.39
N GLU A 431 -30.58 3.03 -21.02
CA GLU A 431 -30.98 1.79 -21.70
C GLU A 431 -30.96 0.54 -20.81
N LEU A 432 -30.18 0.53 -19.72
CA LEU A 432 -30.12 -0.60 -18.79
C LEU A 432 -31.24 -0.59 -17.75
N ASN A 433 -31.81 0.56 -17.41
CA ASN A 433 -32.96 0.64 -16.50
C ASN A 433 -34.30 0.34 -17.19
N GLU A 434 -34.42 0.54 -18.50
CA GLU A 434 -35.62 0.16 -19.23
C GLU A 434 -35.76 -1.35 -19.47
N LEU A 435 -34.64 -2.09 -19.39
CA LEU A 435 -34.64 -3.57 -19.48
C LEU A 435 -34.92 -4.27 -18.15
N ALA A 436 -34.94 -3.54 -17.03
CA ALA A 436 -35.18 -4.09 -15.70
C ALA A 436 -36.65 -4.03 -15.22
N GLU A 437 -37.53 -3.32 -15.94
CA GLU A 437 -38.94 -3.12 -15.52
C GLU A 437 -39.97 -3.98 -16.19
N GLU A 438 -39.60 -4.94 -17.05
CA GLU A 438 -40.60 -5.96 -17.53
C GLU A 438 -40.51 -7.26 -16.72
N PRO A 439 -41.55 -7.62 -15.95
CA PRO A 439 -41.62 -8.92 -15.30
C PRO A 439 -41.99 -9.98 -16.33
N THR A 440 -40.98 -10.61 -16.95
CA THR A 440 -41.19 -11.79 -17.76
C THR A 440 -41.44 -12.98 -16.83
N THR A 441 -42.71 -13.30 -16.61
CA THR A 441 -43.16 -14.58 -16.08
C THR A 441 -42.76 -15.69 -17.06
N ILE A 442 -41.63 -16.34 -16.83
CA ILE A 442 -41.29 -17.55 -17.56
C ILE A 442 -41.98 -18.72 -16.86
N SER A 443 -43.07 -19.21 -17.50
CA SER A 443 -43.73 -20.48 -17.18
C SER A 443 -42.80 -21.64 -17.55
N PHE A 444 -42.41 -22.45 -16.57
CA PHE A 444 -41.70 -23.69 -16.79
C PHE A 444 -42.68 -24.78 -17.18
N ASP A 445 -42.72 -25.16 -18.47
CA ASP A 445 -43.24 -26.44 -18.92
C ASP A 445 -42.11 -27.50 -18.96
N PRO A 446 -42.34 -28.72 -18.49
CA PRO A 446 -41.32 -29.76 -18.49
C PRO A 446 -41.06 -30.30 -19.89
N PRO A 447 -39.82 -30.66 -20.27
CA PRO A 447 -39.47 -31.06 -21.61
C PRO A 447 -39.99 -32.45 -21.97
N SER A 448 -40.85 -32.53 -23.00
CA SER A 448 -41.22 -33.75 -23.70
C SER A 448 -40.12 -34.11 -24.74
N GLN A 449 -39.64 -35.34 -24.58
CA GLN A 449 -39.07 -36.25 -25.60
C GLN A 449 -38.05 -35.74 -26.63
N ARG A 450 -36.87 -36.33 -26.52
CA ARG A 450 -35.77 -36.30 -27.50
C ARG A 450 -36.17 -36.83 -28.87
N PRO A 451 -35.60 -36.30 -29.95
CA PRO A 451 -35.31 -37.08 -31.16
C PRO A 451 -33.80 -37.31 -31.37
N SER A 452 -33.54 -38.58 -31.63
CA SER A 452 -32.44 -39.28 -32.28
C SER A 452 -31.18 -38.51 -32.73
N SER A 453 -30.09 -39.03 -32.23
CA SER A 453 -28.70 -39.03 -32.68
C SER A 453 -28.42 -38.79 -34.17
N ARG A 454 -27.61 -37.73 -34.45
CA ARG A 454 -26.77 -37.72 -35.68
C ARG A 454 -25.36 -38.15 -35.28
N PRO A 455 -24.69 -38.96 -36.14
CA PRO A 455 -23.34 -39.44 -35.82
C PRO A 455 -22.26 -38.35 -36.02
N ILE A 456 -21.33 -38.34 -35.07
CA ILE A 456 -20.16 -37.51 -35.07
C ILE A 456 -19.19 -37.96 -36.14
N PRO A 457 -18.63 -37.09 -37.02
CA PRO A 457 -17.61 -37.48 -37.99
C PRO A 457 -16.28 -37.82 -37.26
N PRO A 458 -15.51 -38.79 -37.83
CA PRO A 458 -14.24 -39.23 -37.24
C PRO A 458 -13.17 -38.15 -37.32
N PRO A 459 -12.21 -38.12 -36.37
CA PRO A 459 -11.11 -37.19 -36.36
C PRO A 459 -10.13 -37.46 -37.51
N PRO A 460 -9.40 -36.44 -38.04
CA PRO A 460 -8.44 -36.60 -39.10
C PRO A 460 -7.22 -37.45 -38.66
N PRO A 461 -6.55 -38.16 -39.59
CA PRO A 461 -5.46 -39.06 -39.26
C PRO A 461 -4.21 -38.29 -38.81
N ARG A 462 -3.58 -38.83 -37.77
CA ARG A 462 -2.29 -38.35 -37.24
C ARG A 462 -1.19 -38.49 -38.31
N ALA A 463 -0.48 -37.42 -38.55
CA ALA A 463 0.74 -37.42 -39.39
C ALA A 463 1.82 -38.30 -38.74
N THR A 464 2.19 -39.37 -39.41
CA THR A 464 3.32 -40.25 -39.08
C THR A 464 4.62 -39.55 -39.52
N THR A 465 5.41 -39.09 -38.53
CA THR A 465 6.80 -38.70 -38.76
C THR A 465 7.63 -39.93 -39.05
N ARG A 466 8.13 -40.03 -40.32
CA ARG A 466 9.14 -41.01 -40.75
C ARG A 466 10.46 -40.77 -39.98
N ARG A 467 10.85 -41.76 -39.18
CA ARG A 467 12.24 -41.94 -38.73
C ARG A 467 13.10 -42.34 -39.94
N SER A 468 14.08 -41.54 -40.29
CA SER A 468 15.20 -41.98 -41.13
C SER A 468 16.31 -42.53 -40.23
N THR A 469 16.50 -43.83 -40.33
CA THR A 469 17.70 -44.52 -39.85
C THR A 469 18.82 -44.27 -40.84
N THR A 470 19.97 -43.78 -40.41
CA THR A 470 21.28 -44.04 -41.01
C THR A 470 22.26 -44.44 -39.96
N THR A 471 22.84 -45.56 -40.22
CA THR A 471 23.80 -46.37 -39.53
C THR A 471 25.20 -45.76 -39.45
N ASP A 472 25.85 -46.05 -38.32
CA ASP A 472 27.26 -46.40 -38.09
C ASP A 472 28.38 -45.64 -38.88
N THR A 473 29.28 -45.04 -38.10
CA THR A 473 30.69 -45.53 -38.00
C THR A 473 31.48 -44.68 -36.97
N ASP A 474 31.92 -45.31 -35.89
CA ASP A 474 33.08 -44.98 -35.10
C ASP A 474 34.30 -45.62 -35.77
N PRO A 475 35.59 -45.25 -35.64
CA PRO A 475 36.28 -44.93 -34.36
C PRO A 475 37.41 -43.88 -34.51
N GLY A 476 37.99 -43.45 -33.33
CA GLY A 476 39.33 -42.85 -33.35
C GLY A 476 39.72 -42.10 -32.08
N ILE A 477 40.23 -42.85 -31.14
CA ILE A 477 41.09 -42.44 -30.02
C ILE A 477 42.34 -41.71 -30.52
N ILE A 478 42.77 -40.57 -29.91
CA ILE A 478 44.17 -40.29 -29.60
C ILE A 478 44.27 -39.38 -28.38
N GLU A 479 45.05 -39.86 -27.39
CA GLU A 479 45.60 -39.22 -26.21
C GLU A 479 46.65 -38.14 -26.55
N GLY A 480 46.95 -37.33 -25.52
CA GLY A 480 48.24 -36.62 -25.41
C GLY A 480 48.11 -35.20 -24.94
N SER A 481 48.26 -34.90 -23.70
CA SER A 481 49.50 -34.71 -22.94
C SER A 481 49.88 -33.23 -22.80
N THR A 482 49.72 -32.72 -21.57
CA THR A 482 50.69 -32.03 -20.67
C THR A 482 51.46 -30.78 -21.15
N THR A 483 51.64 -29.97 -20.13
CA THR A 483 52.70 -28.97 -19.81
C THR A 483 52.37 -27.54 -20.16
N ASP A 484 52.43 -26.63 -19.30
CA ASP A 484 53.21 -26.16 -18.14
C ASP A 484 53.65 -24.71 -18.42
N ALA A 485 53.57 -23.92 -17.38
CA ALA A 485 54.38 -22.79 -16.99
C ALA A 485 54.47 -21.50 -17.86
N GLY A 486 54.35 -20.40 -17.12
CA GLY A 486 54.92 -19.12 -17.50
C GLY A 486 54.33 -17.90 -16.79
N LEU A 487 54.76 -17.64 -15.55
CA LEU A 487 54.85 -16.30 -14.94
C LEU A 487 55.54 -15.30 -15.85
N VAL A 488 55.16 -14.01 -15.70
CA VAL A 488 55.98 -12.78 -15.54
C VAL A 488 55.00 -11.61 -15.61
N ASP A 489 54.71 -10.86 -14.63
CA ASP A 489 55.18 -9.71 -13.87
C ASP A 489 55.58 -8.48 -14.74
N GLU A 490 55.29 -7.34 -14.12
CA GLU A 490 55.78 -5.97 -14.31
C GLU A 490 54.87 -4.97 -15.03
N THR A 491 54.20 -4.15 -14.17
CA THR A 491 54.44 -2.68 -13.94
C THR A 491 54.39 -1.77 -15.16
N THR A 492 53.57 -0.75 -15.12
CA THR A 492 53.87 0.65 -14.87
C THR A 492 52.72 1.57 -15.22
N ASN A 493 52.27 2.36 -14.27
CA ASN A 493 51.65 3.69 -14.40
C ASN A 493 52.77 4.69 -14.82
N PRO A 494 52.60 5.92 -15.29
CA PRO A 494 51.47 6.85 -15.04
C PRO A 494 51.15 7.83 -16.21
N ARG A 495 49.94 8.38 -16.20
CA ARG A 495 49.74 9.88 -16.20
C ARG A 495 48.25 10.17 -16.10
#